data_61c30750a76f4b3e7f44cbde57c2c85e
#
_entry.id   61c30750a76f4b3e7f44cbde57c2c85e
#
_cell.length_a   1.000
_cell.length_b   1.000
_cell.length_c   1.000
_cell.angle_alpha   90.00
_cell.angle_beta   90.00
_cell.angle_gamma   90.00
#
_symmetry.space_group_name_H-M   'P 1'
#
loop_
_entity.id
_entity.type
_entity.pdbx_description
1 polymer ?
#
loop_
_entity_poly.entity_id
_entity_poly.type
_entity_poly.pdbx_seq_one_letter_code
_entity_poly.pdbx_strand_id
1 'polypeptide(L)'
;MRIEFDPAKDSGNQAKHGVSLALAGELNWEAALVWIDDRVEYAELRMIALVPKTNILYYVAFVDRGTTRRVISLRQANRREVKHYVESI
;
A
#
# COMPACT_ATOMS: atom_id res chain seq x y z
N MET A 1 0.52 1.22 -14.99
CA MET A 1 -0.42 0.82 -13.92
C MET A 1 -1.24 2.03 -13.50
N ARG A 2 -2.51 1.82 -13.36
CA ARG A 2 -3.45 2.87 -12.98
C ARG A 2 -3.84 2.71 -11.51
N ILE A 3 -3.76 3.79 -10.74
CA ILE A 3 -4.16 3.81 -9.34
C ILE A 3 -5.60 4.34 -9.22
N GLU A 4 -6.43 3.64 -8.43
CA GLU A 4 -7.76 4.14 -8.07
C GLU A 4 -8.02 3.91 -6.58
N PHE A 5 -9.00 4.59 -6.02
CA PHE A 5 -9.43 4.41 -4.64
C PHE A 5 -10.82 5.00 -4.43
N ASP A 6 -11.47 4.59 -3.34
CA ASP A 6 -12.76 5.11 -2.93
C ASP A 6 -12.55 6.43 -2.18
N PRO A 7 -13.14 7.56 -2.64
CA PRO A 7 -12.97 8.85 -1.94
C PRO A 7 -13.40 8.84 -0.48
N ALA A 8 -14.42 8.06 -0.13
CA ALA A 8 -14.87 7.96 1.26
C ALA A 8 -13.81 7.28 2.12
N LYS A 9 -13.15 6.24 1.59
CA LYS A 9 -12.06 5.57 2.29
C LYS A 9 -10.82 6.45 2.37
N ASP A 10 -10.60 7.30 1.36
CA ASP A 10 -9.49 8.24 1.37
C ASP A 10 -9.61 9.24 2.53
N SER A 11 -10.81 9.78 2.75
CA SER A 11 -11.05 10.68 3.89
C SER A 11 -10.73 10.00 5.22
N GLY A 12 -11.17 8.76 5.39
CA GLY A 12 -10.87 7.98 6.59
C GLY A 12 -9.38 7.69 6.74
N ASN A 13 -8.71 7.39 5.63
CA ASN A 13 -7.26 7.12 5.64
C ASN A 13 -6.48 8.36 6.05
N GLN A 14 -6.85 9.53 5.53
CA GLN A 14 -6.20 10.79 5.91
C GLN A 14 -6.41 11.09 7.39
N ALA A 15 -7.63 10.90 7.91
CA ALA A 15 -7.93 11.13 9.32
C ALA A 15 -7.13 10.18 10.22
N LYS A 16 -6.97 8.92 9.82
CA LYS A 16 -6.33 7.88 10.62
C LYS A 16 -4.80 7.90 10.52
N HIS A 17 -4.28 8.13 9.32
CA HIS A 17 -2.85 7.96 9.02
C HIS A 17 -2.15 9.24 8.54
N GLY A 18 -2.89 10.30 8.29
CA GLY A 18 -2.32 11.58 7.87
C GLY A 18 -1.86 11.62 6.42
N VAL A 19 -2.20 10.63 5.61
CA VAL A 19 -1.82 10.57 4.19
C VAL A 19 -3.01 10.19 3.32
N SER A 20 -3.02 10.71 2.09
CA SER A 20 -4.02 10.37 1.09
C SER A 20 -3.67 9.06 0.39
N LEU A 21 -4.69 8.29 0.02
CA LEU A 21 -4.51 7.10 -0.83
C LEU A 21 -3.93 7.47 -2.21
N ALA A 22 -4.13 8.72 -2.65
CA ALA A 22 -3.56 9.22 -3.91
C ALA A 22 -2.03 9.18 -3.92
N LEU A 23 -1.38 9.19 -2.75
CA LEU A 23 0.06 9.10 -2.63
C LEU A 23 0.60 7.83 -3.31
N ALA A 24 -0.21 6.78 -3.41
CA ALA A 24 0.20 5.52 -4.05
C ALA A 24 0.68 5.73 -5.49
N GLY A 25 0.17 6.74 -6.20
CA GLY A 25 0.61 7.06 -7.55
C GLY A 25 2.02 7.63 -7.62
N GLU A 26 2.59 8.04 -6.50
CA GLU A 26 3.93 8.65 -6.42
C GLU A 26 4.99 7.71 -5.87
N LEU A 27 4.61 6.51 -5.45
CA LEU A 27 5.53 5.56 -4.84
C LEU A 27 6.34 4.79 -5.88
N ASN A 28 7.52 4.33 -5.49
CA ASN A 28 8.38 3.54 -6.37
C ASN A 28 8.00 2.06 -6.28
N TRP A 29 6.99 1.66 -7.05
CA TRP A 29 6.48 0.29 -7.06
C TRP A 29 7.49 -0.73 -7.60
N GLU A 30 8.46 -0.31 -8.41
CA GLU A 30 9.50 -1.22 -8.91
C GLU A 30 10.38 -1.74 -7.78
N ALA A 31 10.51 -0.99 -6.70
CA ALA A 31 11.28 -1.37 -5.53
C ALA A 31 10.40 -1.97 -4.42
N ALA A 32 9.14 -2.28 -4.69
CA ALA A 32 8.22 -2.79 -3.70
C ALA A 32 8.52 -4.23 -3.30
N LEU A 33 8.31 -4.53 -2.01
CA LEU A 33 8.21 -5.90 -1.51
C LEU A 33 6.72 -6.20 -1.36
N VAL A 34 6.22 -7.23 -2.06
CA VAL A 34 4.79 -7.51 -2.16
C VAL A 34 4.49 -8.93 -1.70
N TRP A 35 3.39 -9.12 -0.96
CA TRP A 35 2.91 -10.45 -0.58
C TRP A 35 1.38 -10.47 -0.49
N ILE A 36 0.82 -11.70 -0.48
CA ILE A 36 -0.62 -11.90 -0.33
C ILE A 36 -1.01 -11.65 1.12
N ASP A 37 -2.08 -10.88 1.34
CA ASP A 37 -2.66 -10.70 2.67
C ASP A 37 -3.61 -11.86 2.96
N ASP A 38 -3.11 -12.86 3.69
CA ASP A 38 -3.87 -14.07 4.02
C ASP A 38 -4.39 -14.08 5.46
N ARG A 39 -4.34 -12.95 6.16
CA ARG A 39 -4.80 -12.85 7.56
C ARG A 39 -6.30 -13.07 7.69
N VAL A 40 -7.07 -12.74 6.65
CA VAL A 40 -8.51 -12.88 6.58
C VAL A 40 -8.86 -13.36 5.17
N GLU A 41 -9.92 -14.13 5.06
CA GLU A 41 -10.44 -14.52 3.74
C GLU A 41 -11.23 -13.36 3.17
N TYR A 42 -10.70 -12.76 2.10
CA TYR A 42 -11.34 -11.65 1.39
C TYR A 42 -12.05 -12.15 0.14
N ALA A 43 -13.08 -11.42 -0.29
CA ALA A 43 -13.80 -11.75 -1.53
C ALA A 43 -12.91 -11.62 -2.76
N GLU A 44 -11.91 -10.73 -2.73
CA GLU A 44 -10.91 -10.57 -3.78
C GLU A 44 -9.52 -10.80 -3.20
N LEU A 45 -8.55 -11.15 -4.05
CA LEU A 45 -7.17 -11.33 -3.63
C LEU A 45 -6.59 -9.99 -3.17
N ARG A 46 -6.34 -9.88 -1.89
CA ARG A 46 -5.82 -8.67 -1.28
C ARG A 46 -4.31 -8.79 -1.09
N MET A 47 -3.60 -7.75 -1.49
CA MET A 47 -2.15 -7.71 -1.44
C MET A 47 -1.67 -6.66 -0.45
N ILE A 48 -0.49 -6.90 0.10
CA ILE A 48 0.25 -5.94 0.91
C ILE A 48 1.57 -5.63 0.21
N ALA A 49 1.97 -4.37 0.22
CA ALA A 49 3.27 -3.96 -0.28
C ALA A 49 3.96 -3.01 0.68
N LEU A 50 5.29 -3.15 0.77
CA LEU A 50 6.15 -2.13 1.36
C LEU A 50 6.81 -1.40 0.21
N VAL A 51 6.53 -0.11 0.05
CA VAL A 51 6.87 0.65 -1.15
C VAL A 51 7.58 1.93 -0.75
N PRO A 52 8.81 2.17 -1.27
CA PRO A 52 9.53 3.37 -0.91
C PRO A 52 9.13 4.58 -1.75
N LYS A 53 9.30 5.74 -1.15
CA LYS A 53 9.34 7.03 -1.84
C LYS A 53 10.46 7.84 -1.20
N THR A 54 11.50 8.12 -1.95
CA THR A 54 12.72 8.75 -1.42
C THR A 54 13.26 7.89 -0.26
N ASN A 55 13.34 8.41 0.96
CA ASN A 55 13.85 7.69 2.13
C ASN A 55 12.75 7.31 3.13
N ILE A 56 11.49 7.31 2.69
CA ILE A 56 10.35 6.88 3.51
C ILE A 56 9.75 5.63 2.89
N LEU A 57 9.40 4.67 3.74
CA LEU A 57 8.75 3.43 3.33
C LEU A 57 7.28 3.48 3.72
N TYR A 58 6.40 3.07 2.81
CA TYR A 58 4.96 3.03 3.04
C TYR A 58 4.43 1.61 2.99
N TYR A 59 3.44 1.34 3.83
CA TYR A 59 2.68 0.09 3.87
C TYR A 59 1.38 0.34 3.11
N VAL A 60 1.14 -0.45 2.07
CA VAL A 60 -0.02 -0.28 1.19
C VAL A 60 -0.80 -1.58 1.09
N ALA A 61 -2.11 -1.52 1.34
CA ALA A 61 -3.01 -2.64 1.06
C ALA A 61 -3.77 -2.33 -0.23
N PHE A 62 -3.85 -3.30 -1.13
CA PHE A 62 -4.47 -3.07 -2.43
C PHE A 62 -5.03 -4.34 -3.05
N VAL A 63 -5.89 -4.16 -4.06
CA VAL A 63 -6.42 -5.22 -4.91
C VAL A 63 -6.16 -4.84 -6.37
N ASP A 64 -5.59 -5.75 -7.15
CA ASP A 64 -5.38 -5.53 -8.58
C ASP A 64 -6.60 -6.04 -9.37
N ARG A 65 -7.06 -5.21 -10.30
CA ARG A 65 -8.16 -5.52 -11.22
C ARG A 65 -7.71 -5.16 -12.64
N GLY A 66 -7.24 -6.16 -13.38
CA GLY A 66 -6.67 -5.92 -14.71
C GLY A 66 -5.45 -5.01 -14.60
N THR A 67 -5.48 -3.86 -15.29
CA THR A 67 -4.38 -2.89 -15.28
C THR A 67 -4.53 -1.82 -14.21
N THR A 68 -5.56 -1.93 -13.36
CA THR A 68 -5.86 -0.96 -12.31
C THR A 68 -5.52 -1.55 -10.95
N ARG A 69 -4.84 -0.75 -10.12
CA ARG A 69 -4.54 -1.10 -8.74
C ARG A 69 -5.43 -0.27 -7.81
N ARG A 70 -6.35 -0.95 -7.13
CA ARG A 70 -7.25 -0.28 -6.19
C ARG A 70 -6.63 -0.25 -4.81
N VAL A 71 -6.29 0.95 -4.35
CA VAL A 71 -5.64 1.14 -3.04
C VAL A 71 -6.70 1.19 -1.96
N ILE A 72 -6.54 0.37 -0.92
CA ILE A 72 -7.50 0.23 0.16
C ILE A 72 -7.04 0.99 1.39
N SER A 73 -5.75 0.94 1.70
CA SER A 73 -5.18 1.63 2.84
C SER A 73 -3.71 1.95 2.58
N LEU A 74 -3.24 3.05 3.16
CA LEU A 74 -1.86 3.50 2.98
C LEU A 74 -1.42 4.22 4.25
N ARG A 75 -0.28 3.84 4.78
CA ARG A 75 0.33 4.51 5.93
C ARG A 75 1.84 4.38 5.85
N GLN A 76 2.52 5.20 6.62
CA GLN A 76 3.97 5.04 6.76
C GLN A 76 4.26 3.70 7.43
N ALA A 77 5.29 3.00 6.98
CA ALA A 77 5.71 1.74 7.56
C ALA A 77 6.24 1.94 8.98
N ASN A 78 5.99 0.95 9.85
CA ASN A 78 6.54 0.96 11.19
C ASN A 78 7.97 0.38 11.19
N ARG A 79 8.63 0.43 12.35
CA ARG A 79 10.02 0.01 12.49
C ARG A 79 10.23 -1.46 12.10
N ARG A 80 9.31 -2.34 12.48
CA ARG A 80 9.38 -3.77 12.15
C ARG A 80 9.29 -3.98 10.64
N GLU A 81 8.40 -3.24 9.98
CA GLU A 81 8.21 -3.33 8.53
C GLU A 81 9.44 -2.81 7.79
N VAL A 82 10.03 -1.73 8.25
CA VAL A 82 11.29 -1.21 7.67
C VAL A 82 12.39 -2.26 7.77
N LYS A 83 12.54 -2.90 8.93
CA LYS A 83 13.53 -3.96 9.12
C LYS A 83 13.29 -5.12 8.16
N HIS A 84 12.03 -5.55 8.04
CA HIS A 84 11.66 -6.63 7.12
C HIS A 84 12.02 -6.28 5.68
N TYR A 85 11.72 -5.06 5.26
CA TYR A 85 12.03 -4.60 3.90
C TYR A 85 13.54 -4.60 3.66
N VAL A 86 14.31 -4.03 4.55
CA VAL A 86 15.77 -3.94 4.42
C VAL A 86 16.41 -5.32 4.37
N GLU A 87 15.92 -6.28 5.16
CA GLU A 87 16.45 -7.64 5.17
C GLU A 87 16.05 -8.45 3.94
N SER A 88 15.07 -7.98 3.19
CA SER A 88 14.51 -8.71 2.03
C SER A 88 15.04 -8.20 0.69
N ILE A 89 15.76 -7.10 0.67
CA ILE A 89 16.29 -6.52 -0.58
C ILE A 89 17.73 -6.91 -0.83
#